data_4bef60ba201b398a28af81235a453e28
#
_entry.id   4bef60ba201b398a28af81235a453e28
#
_cell.length_a   1.000
_cell.length_b   1.000
_cell.length_c   1.000
_cell.angle_alpha   90.00
_cell.angle_beta   90.00
_cell.angle_gamma   90.00
#
_symmetry.space_group_name_H-M   'P 1'
#
loop_
_entity.id
_entity.type
_entity.pdbx_description
1 polymer ?
#
loop_
_entity_poly.entity_id
_entity_poly.type
_entity_poly.pdbx_seq_one_letter_code
_entity_poly.pdbx_strand_id
1 'polypeptide(L)'
;MSTLITWRDVAETVSWIVGWTYFTLWTLSFYPQLLQNRSRRSTLGVATSYFPLNILGFLCYLIYTATLLYSPVIRAEYALRYPSAPNPTVRLNDLAFALHAFILASVTYSQFFPAIWGYESGRRRERTRPAVWGVIIGIITTITLIASIAAANETRPQRDPAEEPVDSPDGGSYFRFDKIIYLDVTTALSLSKLLVTLIKYLPQIYINYINNSTEGFSIYQILLDFFGGLLSLVQLGIDAALEGSWEGVTGNLVKTGLGLLSMGLNIVFMVQHYVLYPGNGQVREDGSETEIGEEDSVLAEEVDEREPLIAAGGRGAPKYSGQRDLNGDISE
;
A
#
# COMPACT_ATOMS: atom_id res chain seq x y z
N MET A 1 46.10 18.55 -17.36
CA MET A 1 45.14 19.53 -16.87
C MET A 1 44.34 18.84 -15.77
N SER A 2 44.69 19.07 -14.51
CA SER A 2 43.91 18.57 -13.36
C SER A 2 42.62 19.40 -13.29
N THR A 3 41.51 18.82 -13.68
CA THR A 3 40.19 19.42 -13.46
C THR A 3 39.99 19.54 -11.95
N LEU A 4 39.97 20.75 -11.44
CA LEU A 4 39.63 21.01 -10.04
C LEU A 4 38.22 20.47 -9.80
N ILE A 5 38.12 19.47 -8.92
CA ILE A 5 36.83 18.92 -8.48
C ILE A 5 36.06 20.05 -7.84
N THR A 6 34.89 20.36 -8.40
CA THR A 6 33.98 21.39 -7.87
C THR A 6 33.08 20.81 -6.78
N TRP A 7 32.52 21.66 -5.91
CA TRP A 7 31.52 21.19 -4.94
C TRP A 7 30.30 20.52 -5.62
N ARG A 8 29.98 20.95 -6.84
CA ARG A 8 28.89 20.37 -7.63
C ARG A 8 29.19 18.93 -8.04
N ASP A 9 30.40 18.63 -8.49
CA ASP A 9 30.83 17.26 -8.84
C ASP A 9 30.75 16.33 -7.64
N VAL A 10 31.11 16.84 -6.45
CA VAL A 10 31.00 16.09 -5.20
C VAL A 10 29.54 15.85 -4.85
N ALA A 11 28.69 16.89 -4.91
CA ALA A 11 27.27 16.78 -4.57
C ALA A 11 26.51 15.85 -5.54
N GLU A 12 26.81 15.91 -6.84
CA GLU A 12 26.26 14.98 -7.85
C GLU A 12 26.67 13.52 -7.57
N THR A 13 27.94 13.30 -7.21
CA THR A 13 28.45 11.97 -6.84
C THR A 13 27.76 11.45 -5.58
N VAL A 14 27.61 12.30 -4.56
CA VAL A 14 26.91 11.95 -3.31
C VAL A 14 25.43 11.63 -3.58
N SER A 15 24.75 12.47 -4.37
CA SER A 15 23.36 12.24 -4.79
C SER A 15 23.22 10.89 -5.50
N TRP A 16 24.15 10.54 -6.39
CA TRP A 16 24.15 9.26 -7.09
C TRP A 16 24.33 8.08 -6.11
N ILE A 17 25.29 8.16 -5.19
CA ILE A 17 25.54 7.12 -4.17
C ILE A 17 24.32 6.94 -3.27
N VAL A 18 23.77 8.05 -2.75
CA VAL A 18 22.56 8.04 -1.91
C VAL A 18 21.38 7.43 -2.65
N GLY A 19 21.23 7.75 -3.95
CA GLY A 19 20.20 7.21 -4.82
C GLY A 19 20.26 5.68 -4.94
N TRP A 20 21.43 5.12 -5.17
CA TRP A 20 21.59 3.66 -5.22
C TRP A 20 21.48 2.99 -3.85
N THR A 21 21.86 3.69 -2.79
CA THR A 21 21.77 3.17 -1.43
C THR A 21 20.30 3.04 -1.00
N TYR A 22 19.47 4.08 -1.17
CA TYR A 22 18.06 3.95 -0.80
C TYR A 22 17.30 2.96 -1.70
N PHE A 23 17.63 2.90 -2.98
CA PHE A 23 17.11 1.88 -3.89
C PHE A 23 17.39 0.46 -3.35
N THR A 24 18.64 0.22 -2.93
CA THR A 24 19.04 -1.07 -2.38
C THR A 24 18.30 -1.37 -1.08
N LEU A 25 18.18 -0.40 -0.16
CA LEU A 25 17.48 -0.58 1.11
C LEU A 25 15.99 -0.90 0.89
N TRP A 26 15.32 -0.14 0.03
CA TRP A 26 13.93 -0.39 -0.30
C TRP A 26 13.73 -1.74 -1.02
N THR A 27 14.64 -2.10 -1.90
CA THR A 27 14.62 -3.40 -2.57
C THR A 27 14.78 -4.53 -1.56
N LEU A 28 15.73 -4.40 -0.63
CA LEU A 28 15.98 -5.39 0.41
C LEU A 28 14.82 -5.48 1.42
N SER A 29 14.05 -4.42 1.64
CA SER A 29 12.94 -4.41 2.60
C SER A 29 11.83 -5.42 2.29
N PHE A 30 11.72 -5.91 1.04
CA PHE A 30 10.72 -6.93 0.67
C PHE A 30 11.11 -8.35 1.07
N TYR A 31 12.40 -8.63 1.25
CA TYR A 31 12.87 -10.00 1.50
C TYR A 31 12.61 -10.51 2.92
N PRO A 32 12.75 -9.71 3.99
CA PRO A 32 12.60 -10.22 5.35
C PRO A 32 11.26 -10.91 5.59
N GLN A 33 10.14 -10.33 5.15
CA GLN A 33 8.83 -10.96 5.30
C GLN A 33 8.69 -12.23 4.46
N LEU A 34 9.16 -12.21 3.21
CA LEU A 34 9.16 -13.36 2.32
C LEU A 34 9.94 -14.55 2.93
N LEU A 35 11.13 -14.26 3.47
CA LEU A 35 12.02 -15.25 4.08
C LEU A 35 11.47 -15.74 5.42
N GLN A 36 10.89 -14.85 6.22
CA GLN A 36 10.26 -15.20 7.50
C GLN A 36 9.09 -16.16 7.27
N ASN A 37 8.20 -15.87 6.33
CA ASN A 37 7.10 -16.77 5.98
C ASN A 37 7.62 -18.14 5.53
N ARG A 38 8.71 -18.15 4.72
CA ARG A 38 9.34 -19.40 4.24
C ARG A 38 9.96 -20.20 5.38
N SER A 39 10.68 -19.55 6.29
CA SER A 39 11.33 -20.20 7.44
C SER A 39 10.29 -20.80 8.40
N ARG A 40 9.24 -20.05 8.70
CA ARG A 40 8.15 -20.48 9.58
C ARG A 40 7.18 -21.47 8.90
N ARG A 41 7.22 -21.59 7.56
CA ARG A 41 6.21 -22.28 6.74
C ARG A 41 4.79 -21.86 7.09
N SER A 42 4.61 -20.62 7.48
CA SER A 42 3.35 -20.07 8.00
C SER A 42 3.25 -18.58 7.66
N THR A 43 2.04 -18.12 7.40
CA THR A 43 1.69 -16.69 7.24
C THR A 43 0.82 -16.17 8.39
N LEU A 44 0.76 -16.89 9.50
CA LEU A 44 0.02 -16.46 10.70
C LEU A 44 0.64 -15.20 11.30
N GLY A 45 -0.19 -14.30 11.82
CA GLY A 45 0.22 -13.02 12.40
C GLY A 45 0.43 -11.88 11.39
N VAL A 46 0.29 -12.15 10.07
CA VAL A 46 0.40 -11.14 9.02
C VAL A 46 -0.96 -10.82 8.43
N ALA A 47 -1.31 -9.53 8.40
CA ALA A 47 -2.58 -9.06 7.86
C ALA A 47 -2.74 -9.44 6.37
N THR A 48 -3.66 -10.34 6.06
CA THR A 48 -3.93 -10.77 4.67
C THR A 48 -4.36 -9.60 3.79
N SER A 49 -5.05 -8.63 4.34
CA SER A 49 -5.55 -7.43 3.65
C SER A 49 -4.44 -6.50 3.15
N TYR A 50 -3.25 -6.57 3.72
CA TYR A 50 -2.09 -5.77 3.32
C TYR A 50 -1.65 -6.03 1.87
N PHE A 51 -1.59 -7.30 1.47
CA PHE A 51 -0.95 -7.70 0.21
C PHE A 51 -1.72 -7.31 -1.05
N PRO A 52 -3.03 -7.52 -1.18
CA PRO A 52 -3.78 -7.08 -2.36
C PRO A 52 -3.66 -5.58 -2.61
N LEU A 53 -3.72 -4.77 -1.53
CA LEU A 53 -3.49 -3.33 -1.61
C LEU A 53 -2.06 -3.01 -2.06
N ASN A 54 -1.07 -3.69 -1.49
CA ASN A 54 0.33 -3.46 -1.83
C ASN A 54 0.63 -3.78 -3.29
N ILE A 55 0.09 -4.88 -3.82
CA ILE A 55 0.20 -5.27 -5.23
C ILE A 55 -0.44 -4.21 -6.13
N LEU A 56 -1.67 -3.77 -5.83
CA LEU A 56 -2.33 -2.71 -6.58
C LEU A 56 -1.50 -1.42 -6.58
N GLY A 57 -0.98 -1.03 -5.41
CA GLY A 57 -0.15 0.16 -5.28
C GLY A 57 1.13 0.09 -6.12
N PHE A 58 1.81 -1.06 -6.16
CA PHE A 58 3.00 -1.23 -7.00
C PHE A 58 2.67 -1.37 -8.48
N LEU A 59 1.53 -1.94 -8.84
CA LEU A 59 1.05 -1.95 -10.23
C LEU A 59 0.77 -0.52 -10.72
N CYS A 60 0.08 0.30 -9.91
CA CYS A 60 -0.14 1.71 -10.25
C CYS A 60 1.19 2.46 -10.41
N TYR A 61 2.16 2.22 -9.51
CA TYR A 61 3.47 2.86 -9.57
C TYR A 61 4.29 2.39 -10.78
N LEU A 62 4.21 1.11 -11.14
CA LEU A 62 4.86 0.55 -12.32
C LEU A 62 4.33 1.19 -13.61
N ILE A 63 2.99 1.29 -13.76
CA ILE A 63 2.36 1.93 -14.92
C ILE A 63 2.72 3.41 -14.96
N TYR A 64 2.63 4.12 -13.83
CA TYR A 64 3.02 5.52 -13.69
C TYR A 64 4.45 5.78 -14.17
N THR A 65 5.42 5.02 -13.67
CA THR A 65 6.84 5.19 -14.02
C THR A 65 7.11 4.83 -15.47
N ALA A 66 6.51 3.75 -15.97
CA ALA A 66 6.67 3.31 -17.37
C ALA A 66 6.11 4.35 -18.37
N THR A 67 4.94 4.90 -18.07
CA THR A 67 4.29 5.89 -18.96
C THR A 67 5.07 7.20 -19.02
N LEU A 68 5.57 7.70 -17.91
CA LEU A 68 6.40 8.92 -17.88
C LEU A 68 7.78 8.73 -18.53
N LEU A 69 8.33 7.50 -18.53
CA LEU A 69 9.61 7.22 -19.19
C LEU A 69 9.48 7.04 -20.69
N TYR A 70 8.42 6.35 -21.14
CA TYR A 70 8.39 5.84 -22.51
C TYR A 70 7.26 6.40 -23.38
N SER A 71 6.18 6.96 -22.79
CA SER A 71 5.08 7.50 -23.61
C SER A 71 5.41 8.88 -24.15
N PRO A 72 5.55 9.08 -25.47
CA PRO A 72 5.80 10.39 -26.05
C PRO A 72 4.62 11.35 -25.83
N VAL A 73 3.39 10.84 -25.83
CA VAL A 73 2.17 11.63 -25.61
C VAL A 73 2.17 12.21 -24.20
N ILE A 74 2.34 11.36 -23.17
CA ILE A 74 2.33 11.80 -21.77
C ILE A 74 3.50 12.75 -21.47
N ARG A 75 4.66 12.52 -22.06
CA ARG A 75 5.81 13.42 -21.93
C ARG A 75 5.57 14.79 -22.57
N ALA A 76 4.90 14.82 -23.72
CA ALA A 76 4.53 16.08 -24.35
C ALA A 76 3.49 16.84 -23.52
N GLU A 77 2.47 16.16 -23.02
CA GLU A 77 1.46 16.74 -22.12
C GLU A 77 2.10 17.25 -20.80
N TYR A 78 3.11 16.52 -20.27
CA TYR A 78 3.87 16.93 -19.09
C TYR A 78 4.64 18.21 -19.33
N ALA A 79 5.37 18.31 -20.47
CA ALA A 79 6.13 19.50 -20.84
C ALA A 79 5.23 20.73 -21.04
N LEU A 80 4.02 20.55 -21.56
CA LEU A 80 3.04 21.61 -21.71
C LEU A 80 2.46 22.09 -20.37
N ARG A 81 2.25 21.17 -19.42
CA ARG A 81 1.71 21.50 -18.08
C ARG A 81 2.76 22.10 -17.15
N TYR A 82 4.02 21.72 -17.32
CA TYR A 82 5.16 22.17 -16.49
C TYR A 82 6.28 22.78 -17.34
N PRO A 83 6.08 23.98 -17.91
CA PRO A 83 7.05 24.60 -18.81
C PRO A 83 8.41 24.91 -18.14
N SER A 84 8.42 25.17 -16.80
CA SER A 84 9.63 25.41 -16.02
C SER A 84 10.47 24.14 -15.78
N ALA A 85 9.85 22.96 -15.82
CA ALA A 85 10.49 21.65 -15.63
C ALA A 85 9.93 20.62 -16.62
N PRO A 86 10.22 20.75 -17.93
CA PRO A 86 9.52 20.01 -18.99
C PRO A 86 9.86 18.50 -19.02
N ASN A 87 10.89 18.09 -18.32
CA ASN A 87 11.28 16.68 -18.23
C ASN A 87 10.81 16.06 -16.93
N PRO A 88 10.05 14.94 -16.98
CA PRO A 88 9.69 14.20 -15.78
C PRO A 88 10.94 13.74 -15.01
N THR A 89 10.93 13.84 -13.68
CA THR A 89 12.05 13.46 -12.81
C THR A 89 12.14 11.95 -12.56
N VAL A 90 11.26 11.14 -13.19
CA VAL A 90 11.26 9.67 -13.09
C VAL A 90 12.46 9.09 -13.84
N ARG A 91 13.16 8.15 -13.21
CA ARG A 91 14.37 7.50 -13.73
C ARG A 91 14.15 6.00 -13.93
N LEU A 92 15.08 5.35 -14.65
CA LEU A 92 15.03 3.91 -14.91
C LEU A 92 15.12 3.07 -13.62
N ASN A 93 15.83 3.54 -12.60
CA ASN A 93 15.88 2.88 -11.29
C ASN A 93 14.50 2.89 -10.59
N ASP A 94 13.67 3.92 -10.76
CA ASP A 94 12.31 3.95 -10.24
C ASP A 94 11.45 2.87 -10.91
N LEU A 95 11.59 2.69 -12.21
CA LEU A 95 10.90 1.62 -12.95
C LEU A 95 11.36 0.24 -12.51
N ALA A 96 12.68 0.04 -12.42
CA ALA A 96 13.26 -1.24 -11.96
C ALA A 96 12.79 -1.58 -10.54
N PHE A 97 12.75 -0.60 -9.64
CA PHE A 97 12.22 -0.75 -8.29
C PHE A 97 10.73 -1.11 -8.32
N ALA A 98 9.91 -0.40 -9.09
CA ALA A 98 8.47 -0.65 -9.18
C ALA A 98 8.16 -2.07 -9.66
N LEU A 99 8.89 -2.54 -10.71
CA LEU A 99 8.76 -3.89 -11.24
C LEU A 99 9.18 -4.95 -10.22
N HIS A 100 10.35 -4.78 -9.60
CA HIS A 100 10.87 -5.68 -8.57
C HIS A 100 9.91 -5.78 -7.38
N ALA A 101 9.43 -4.64 -6.87
CA ALA A 101 8.49 -4.58 -5.76
C ALA A 101 7.15 -5.25 -6.08
N PHE A 102 6.63 -5.05 -7.30
CA PHE A 102 5.42 -5.70 -7.78
C PHE A 102 5.57 -7.23 -7.81
N ILE A 103 6.70 -7.73 -8.34
CA ILE A 103 6.99 -9.17 -8.40
C ILE A 103 7.09 -9.74 -6.99
N LEU A 104 7.91 -9.16 -6.11
CA LEU A 104 8.10 -9.68 -4.75
C LEU A 104 6.84 -9.60 -3.89
N ALA A 105 6.05 -8.51 -4.00
CA ALA A 105 4.76 -8.42 -3.34
C ALA A 105 3.81 -9.54 -3.80
N SER A 106 3.80 -9.84 -5.10
CA SER A 106 2.98 -10.91 -5.67
C SER A 106 3.44 -12.30 -5.21
N VAL A 107 4.76 -12.54 -5.15
CA VAL A 107 5.33 -13.79 -4.63
C VAL A 107 5.03 -13.94 -3.14
N THR A 108 5.18 -12.89 -2.34
CA THR A 108 4.85 -12.93 -0.91
C THR A 108 3.37 -13.20 -0.69
N TYR A 109 2.49 -12.58 -1.48
CA TYR A 109 1.06 -12.86 -1.41
C TYR A 109 0.72 -14.30 -1.82
N SER A 110 1.44 -14.86 -2.78
CA SER A 110 1.22 -16.27 -3.19
C SER A 110 1.46 -17.25 -2.04
N GLN A 111 2.29 -16.88 -1.04
CA GLN A 111 2.55 -17.71 0.15
C GLN A 111 1.33 -17.91 1.04
N PHE A 112 0.30 -17.04 0.92
CA PHE A 112 -0.99 -17.20 1.62
C PHE A 112 -1.90 -18.26 1.00
N PHE A 113 -1.48 -18.90 -0.08
CA PHE A 113 -2.25 -19.96 -0.73
C PHE A 113 -1.64 -21.33 -0.42
N PRO A 114 -2.22 -22.12 0.50
CA PRO A 114 -1.69 -23.43 0.88
C PRO A 114 -1.53 -24.39 -0.30
N ALA A 115 -2.37 -24.27 -1.34
CA ALA A 115 -2.29 -25.08 -2.54
C ALA A 115 -0.97 -24.89 -3.32
N ILE A 116 -0.29 -23.74 -3.18
CA ILE A 116 0.96 -23.42 -3.89
C ILE A 116 2.18 -23.81 -3.05
N TRP A 117 2.18 -23.46 -1.75
CA TRP A 117 3.37 -23.56 -0.90
C TRP A 117 3.26 -24.60 0.21
N GLY A 118 2.05 -25.11 0.50
CA GLY A 118 1.80 -26.00 1.63
C GLY A 118 1.96 -25.33 2.99
N TYR A 119 1.96 -23.99 3.05
CA TYR A 119 2.13 -23.26 4.30
C TYR A 119 0.82 -23.19 5.09
N GLU A 120 0.95 -23.14 6.41
CA GLU A 120 -0.17 -22.78 7.27
C GLU A 120 -0.59 -21.32 7.00
N SER A 121 -1.84 -21.14 6.61
CA SER A 121 -2.30 -19.84 6.14
C SER A 121 -3.27 -19.21 7.13
N GLY A 122 -2.96 -17.98 7.54
CA GLY A 122 -3.88 -17.11 8.27
C GLY A 122 -5.15 -16.74 7.49
N ARG A 123 -5.19 -17.00 6.16
CA ARG A 123 -6.32 -16.68 5.29
C ARG A 123 -7.63 -17.39 5.70
N ARG A 124 -7.56 -18.54 6.36
CA ARG A 124 -8.75 -19.23 6.90
C ARG A 124 -9.35 -18.46 8.09
N ARG A 125 -8.52 -17.75 8.87
CA ARG A 125 -8.92 -16.95 10.03
C ARG A 125 -9.20 -15.49 9.66
N GLU A 126 -8.46 -14.92 8.72
CA GLU A 126 -8.61 -13.53 8.28
C GLU A 126 -9.03 -13.48 6.80
N ARG A 127 -10.32 -13.42 6.56
CA ARG A 127 -10.84 -13.06 5.24
C ARG A 127 -10.48 -11.62 4.94
N THR A 128 -9.94 -11.34 3.73
CA THR A 128 -9.73 -9.95 3.28
C THR A 128 -11.04 -9.17 3.47
N ARG A 129 -11.01 -8.14 4.31
CA ARG A 129 -12.21 -7.39 4.69
C ARG A 129 -12.90 -6.82 3.44
N PRO A 130 -14.24 -6.85 3.35
CA PRO A 130 -14.98 -6.28 2.21
C PRO A 130 -14.59 -4.84 1.89
N ALA A 131 -14.27 -4.04 2.91
CA ALA A 131 -13.79 -2.67 2.76
C ALA A 131 -12.52 -2.56 1.89
N VAL A 132 -11.59 -3.53 1.98
CA VAL A 132 -10.37 -3.55 1.15
C VAL A 132 -10.73 -3.77 -0.32
N TRP A 133 -11.64 -4.68 -0.61
CA TRP A 133 -12.15 -4.88 -1.96
C TRP A 133 -12.89 -3.65 -2.48
N GLY A 134 -13.65 -2.96 -1.62
CA GLY A 134 -14.28 -1.68 -1.96
C GLY A 134 -13.26 -0.62 -2.39
N VAL A 135 -12.15 -0.49 -1.66
CA VAL A 135 -11.04 0.42 -2.01
C VAL A 135 -10.41 0.03 -3.34
N ILE A 136 -10.11 -1.26 -3.55
CA ILE A 136 -9.49 -1.77 -4.79
C ILE A 136 -10.40 -1.48 -5.98
N ILE A 137 -11.68 -1.83 -5.90
CA ILE A 137 -12.68 -1.59 -6.95
C ILE A 137 -12.83 -0.09 -7.20
N GLY A 138 -12.92 0.72 -6.14
CA GLY A 138 -13.01 2.18 -6.25
C GLY A 138 -11.83 2.78 -7.00
N ILE A 139 -10.60 2.39 -6.68
CA ILE A 139 -9.39 2.85 -7.38
C ILE A 139 -9.42 2.45 -8.86
N ILE A 140 -9.69 1.17 -9.16
CA ILE A 140 -9.73 0.67 -10.54
C ILE A 140 -10.81 1.40 -11.35
N THR A 141 -12.01 1.56 -10.78
CA THR A 141 -13.12 2.26 -11.44
C THR A 141 -12.76 3.72 -11.72
N THR A 142 -12.15 4.42 -10.75
CA THR A 142 -11.75 5.82 -10.91
C THR A 142 -10.70 5.97 -12.01
N ILE A 143 -9.66 5.13 -12.03
CA ILE A 143 -8.62 5.17 -13.06
C ILE A 143 -9.21 4.87 -14.43
N THR A 144 -10.09 3.86 -14.54
CA THR A 144 -10.74 3.48 -15.80
C THR A 144 -11.63 4.61 -16.32
N LEU A 145 -12.39 5.26 -15.42
CA LEU A 145 -13.25 6.39 -15.79
C LEU A 145 -12.41 7.56 -16.34
N ILE A 146 -11.35 7.96 -15.63
CA ILE A 146 -10.47 9.06 -16.07
C ILE A 146 -9.82 8.71 -17.41
N ALA A 147 -9.35 7.46 -17.59
CA ALA A 147 -8.76 7.01 -18.84
C ALA A 147 -9.77 7.02 -20.00
N SER A 148 -11.01 6.61 -19.76
CA SER A 148 -12.08 6.63 -20.75
C SER A 148 -12.43 8.07 -21.18
N ILE A 149 -12.46 9.01 -20.23
CA ILE A 149 -12.70 10.43 -20.53
C ILE A 149 -11.51 11.02 -21.32
N ALA A 150 -10.26 10.73 -20.94
CA ALA A 150 -9.08 11.20 -21.67
C ALA A 150 -9.09 10.70 -23.11
N ALA A 151 -9.37 9.40 -23.32
CA ALA A 151 -9.48 8.83 -24.67
C ALA A 151 -10.63 9.45 -25.49
N ALA A 152 -11.76 9.72 -24.87
CA ALA A 152 -12.87 10.39 -25.54
C ALA A 152 -12.54 11.85 -25.91
N ASN A 153 -11.74 12.53 -25.09
CA ASN A 153 -11.32 13.91 -25.39
C ASN A 153 -10.30 13.98 -26.54
N GLU A 154 -9.40 12.99 -26.65
CA GLU A 154 -8.44 12.90 -27.75
C GLU A 154 -9.13 12.74 -29.12
N THR A 155 -10.24 11.99 -29.15
CA THR A 155 -11.00 11.74 -30.40
C THR A 155 -11.95 12.87 -30.78
N ARG A 156 -12.12 13.91 -29.94
CA ARG A 156 -12.96 15.07 -30.26
C ARG A 156 -12.29 15.98 -31.27
N PRO A 157 -13.02 16.48 -32.29
CA PRO A 157 -12.51 17.54 -33.16
C PRO A 157 -12.08 18.73 -32.30
N GLN A 158 -10.88 19.24 -32.57
CA GLN A 158 -10.38 20.45 -31.91
C GLN A 158 -11.36 21.59 -32.15
N ARG A 159 -12.01 22.12 -31.13
CA ARG A 159 -12.88 23.30 -31.26
C ARG A 159 -12.05 24.50 -31.63
N ASP A 160 -12.59 25.36 -32.46
CA ASP A 160 -11.95 26.65 -32.75
C ASP A 160 -11.73 27.42 -31.43
N PRO A 161 -10.52 27.97 -31.21
CA PRO A 161 -10.23 28.79 -30.02
C PRO A 161 -11.20 29.98 -29.83
N ALA A 162 -11.90 30.41 -30.87
CA ALA A 162 -12.88 31.46 -30.85
C ALA A 162 -14.23 31.03 -30.23
N GLU A 163 -14.49 29.73 -30.12
CA GLU A 163 -15.71 29.15 -29.51
C GLU A 163 -15.52 28.71 -28.03
N GLU A 164 -14.32 28.92 -27.46
CA GLU A 164 -14.15 28.66 -26.03
C GLU A 164 -15.04 29.60 -25.22
N PRO A 165 -15.91 29.05 -24.34
CA PRO A 165 -16.67 29.91 -23.42
C PRO A 165 -15.67 30.72 -22.59
N VAL A 166 -15.79 32.04 -22.66
CA VAL A 166 -15.05 32.96 -21.78
C VAL A 166 -15.29 32.49 -20.35
N ASP A 167 -14.19 32.19 -19.62
CA ASP A 167 -14.27 31.80 -18.20
C ASP A 167 -15.21 32.80 -17.50
N SER A 168 -16.25 32.27 -16.89
CA SER A 168 -17.27 33.09 -16.20
C SER A 168 -16.56 34.01 -15.21
N PRO A 169 -16.92 35.31 -15.12
CA PRO A 169 -16.27 36.27 -14.22
C PRO A 169 -16.34 35.91 -12.74
N ASP A 170 -17.16 34.94 -12.37
CA ASP A 170 -17.46 34.55 -10.98
C ASP A 170 -16.41 33.63 -10.34
N GLY A 171 -15.25 33.37 -11.00
CA GLY A 171 -14.12 32.66 -10.37
C GLY A 171 -14.41 31.22 -9.92
N GLY A 172 -15.57 30.65 -10.29
CA GLY A 172 -15.92 29.27 -9.99
C GLY A 172 -15.08 28.33 -10.87
N SER A 173 -14.03 27.75 -10.32
CA SER A 173 -13.30 26.67 -10.98
C SER A 173 -14.20 25.42 -11.05
N TYR A 174 -15.08 25.39 -12.05
CA TYR A 174 -15.82 24.16 -12.34
C TYR A 174 -14.86 23.10 -12.90
N PHE A 175 -14.92 21.91 -12.31
CA PHE A 175 -14.14 20.77 -12.81
C PHE A 175 -14.59 20.45 -14.25
N ARG A 176 -13.71 20.69 -15.21
CA ARG A 176 -14.00 20.56 -16.65
C ARG A 176 -13.53 19.19 -17.14
N PHE A 177 -14.47 18.29 -17.41
CA PHE A 177 -14.20 16.94 -17.95
C PHE A 177 -13.60 16.97 -19.36
N ASP A 178 -13.86 18.00 -20.14
CA ASP A 178 -13.34 18.21 -21.49
C ASP A 178 -11.83 18.55 -21.54
N LYS A 179 -11.22 18.90 -20.39
CA LYS A 179 -9.80 19.17 -20.25
C LYS A 179 -8.99 18.00 -19.67
N ILE A 180 -9.61 16.83 -19.41
CA ILE A 180 -8.90 15.64 -18.92
C ILE A 180 -8.07 15.05 -20.04
N ILE A 181 -6.78 14.83 -19.79
CA ILE A 181 -5.76 14.30 -20.69
C ILE A 181 -5.10 13.05 -20.10
N TYR A 182 -4.25 12.34 -20.84
CA TYR A 182 -3.57 11.13 -20.37
C TYR A 182 -2.63 11.38 -19.17
N LEU A 183 -2.07 12.58 -19.05
CA LEU A 183 -1.30 12.96 -17.86
C LEU A 183 -2.14 12.92 -16.59
N ASP A 184 -3.45 13.17 -16.66
CA ASP A 184 -4.34 13.09 -15.50
C ASP A 184 -4.57 11.64 -15.07
N VAL A 185 -4.59 10.69 -16.02
CA VAL A 185 -4.58 9.24 -15.72
C VAL A 185 -3.30 8.88 -14.95
N THR A 186 -2.18 9.36 -15.41
CA THR A 186 -0.88 9.15 -14.77
C THR A 186 -0.84 9.75 -13.36
N THR A 187 -1.41 10.92 -13.19
CA THR A 187 -1.58 11.57 -11.88
C THR A 187 -2.49 10.75 -10.96
N ALA A 188 -3.61 10.24 -11.47
CA ALA A 188 -4.52 9.38 -10.72
C ALA A 188 -3.84 8.08 -10.25
N LEU A 189 -3.00 7.46 -11.10
CA LEU A 189 -2.19 6.30 -10.74
C LEU A 189 -1.23 6.61 -9.58
N SER A 190 -0.55 7.76 -9.63
CA SER A 190 0.39 8.18 -8.59
C SER A 190 -0.32 8.48 -7.26
N LEU A 191 -1.45 9.16 -7.30
CA LEU A 191 -2.28 9.43 -6.11
C LEU A 191 -2.85 8.13 -5.53
N SER A 192 -3.25 7.18 -6.37
CA SER A 192 -3.68 5.85 -5.94
C SER A 192 -2.58 5.11 -5.20
N LYS A 193 -1.32 5.21 -5.65
CA LYS A 193 -0.17 4.65 -4.91
C LYS A 193 0.00 5.28 -3.54
N LEU A 194 -0.13 6.61 -3.41
CA LEU A 194 -0.07 7.30 -2.12
C LEU A 194 -1.20 6.85 -1.19
N LEU A 195 -2.42 6.83 -1.68
CA LEU A 195 -3.60 6.39 -0.94
C LEU A 195 -3.44 4.94 -0.44
N VAL A 196 -3.02 4.03 -1.33
CA VAL A 196 -2.77 2.64 -0.96
C VAL A 196 -1.67 2.55 0.09
N THR A 197 -0.60 3.35 -0.01
CA THR A 197 0.49 3.34 0.97
C THR A 197 0.00 3.77 2.36
N LEU A 198 -0.91 4.73 2.44
CA LEU A 198 -1.55 5.13 3.69
C LEU A 198 -2.42 4.00 4.27
N ILE A 199 -3.29 3.42 3.45
CA ILE A 199 -4.32 2.48 3.92
C ILE A 199 -3.73 1.11 4.26
N LYS A 200 -2.73 0.62 3.50
CA LYS A 200 -2.21 -0.75 3.64
C LYS A 200 -1.62 -1.05 5.01
N TYR A 201 -1.07 -0.05 5.70
CA TYR A 201 -0.45 -0.22 7.01
C TYR A 201 -1.45 -0.19 8.17
N LEU A 202 -2.62 0.43 8.00
CA LEU A 202 -3.62 0.56 9.06
C LEU A 202 -4.09 -0.79 9.64
N PRO A 203 -4.38 -1.82 8.81
CA PRO A 203 -4.76 -3.13 9.34
C PRO A 203 -3.67 -3.75 10.23
N GLN A 204 -2.40 -3.62 9.86
CA GLN A 204 -1.31 -4.19 10.65
C GLN A 204 -1.10 -3.43 11.96
N ILE A 205 -1.15 -2.09 11.92
CA ILE A 205 -1.09 -1.26 13.13
C ILE A 205 -2.20 -1.65 14.10
N TYR A 206 -3.41 -1.87 13.58
CA TYR A 206 -4.57 -2.29 14.37
C TYR A 206 -4.41 -3.68 14.97
N ILE A 207 -3.93 -4.66 14.18
CA ILE A 207 -3.66 -6.03 14.69
C ILE A 207 -2.60 -6.01 15.79
N ASN A 208 -1.51 -5.28 15.60
CA ASN A 208 -0.47 -5.12 16.62
C ASN A 208 -1.05 -4.53 17.92
N TYR A 209 -1.97 -3.56 17.80
CA TYR A 209 -2.64 -2.94 18.94
C TYR A 209 -3.54 -3.93 19.70
N ILE A 210 -4.40 -4.67 19.00
CA ILE A 210 -5.32 -5.64 19.62
C ILE A 210 -4.55 -6.77 20.29
N ASN A 211 -3.50 -7.29 19.62
CA ASN A 211 -2.72 -8.40 20.16
C ASN A 211 -1.68 -7.96 21.21
N ASN A 212 -1.52 -6.64 21.44
CA ASN A 212 -0.43 -6.08 22.25
C ASN A 212 0.94 -6.69 21.89
N SER A 213 1.14 -7.01 20.62
CA SER A 213 2.31 -7.72 20.11
C SER A 213 2.58 -7.32 18.65
N THR A 214 3.86 -7.32 18.29
CA THR A 214 4.31 -7.16 16.89
C THR A 214 4.79 -8.49 16.30
N GLU A 215 4.45 -9.61 16.91
CA GLU A 215 4.84 -10.93 16.43
C GLU A 215 4.23 -11.23 15.06
N GLY A 216 5.03 -11.89 14.20
CA GLY A 216 4.62 -12.23 12.83
C GLY A 216 4.97 -11.16 11.80
N PHE A 217 5.11 -9.88 12.20
CA PHE A 217 5.50 -8.79 11.31
C PHE A 217 7.00 -8.47 11.45
N SER A 218 7.71 -8.37 10.32
CA SER A 218 9.17 -8.19 10.35
C SER A 218 9.58 -6.75 10.62
N ILE A 219 10.18 -6.49 11.80
CA ILE A 219 10.74 -5.17 12.12
C ILE A 219 11.89 -4.78 11.20
N TYR A 220 12.66 -5.74 10.69
CA TYR A 220 13.74 -5.47 9.72
C TYR A 220 13.23 -4.86 8.42
N GLN A 221 12.03 -5.28 7.96
CA GLN A 221 11.37 -4.66 6.83
C GLN A 221 11.13 -3.16 7.09
N ILE A 222 10.61 -2.84 8.27
CA ILE A 222 10.30 -1.46 8.68
C ILE A 222 11.54 -0.60 8.76
N LEU A 223 12.62 -1.12 9.36
CA LEU A 223 13.89 -0.40 9.47
C LEU A 223 14.51 -0.10 8.09
N LEU A 224 14.54 -1.10 7.21
CA LEU A 224 15.06 -0.92 5.84
C LEU A 224 14.21 0.09 5.05
N ASP A 225 12.87 0.03 5.20
CA ASP A 225 11.96 0.97 4.54
C ASP A 225 12.12 2.40 5.08
N PHE A 226 12.29 2.56 6.40
CA PHE A 226 12.53 3.85 7.05
C PHE A 226 13.84 4.51 6.57
N PHE A 227 14.94 3.78 6.61
CA PHE A 227 16.24 4.33 6.16
C PHE A 227 16.25 4.58 4.66
N GLY A 228 15.58 3.74 3.86
CA GLY A 228 15.38 4.00 2.45
C GLY A 228 14.61 5.30 2.19
N GLY A 229 13.52 5.53 2.93
CA GLY A 229 12.74 6.77 2.89
C GLY A 229 13.55 8.01 3.27
N LEU A 230 14.31 7.91 4.36
CA LEU A 230 15.18 8.97 4.83
C LEU A 230 16.22 9.37 3.77
N LEU A 231 16.94 8.40 3.20
CA LEU A 231 17.94 8.65 2.17
C LEU A 231 17.32 9.18 0.88
N SER A 232 16.10 8.74 0.52
CA SER A 232 15.36 9.29 -0.62
C SER A 232 15.07 10.79 -0.47
N LEU A 233 14.70 11.24 0.74
CA LEU A 233 14.50 12.66 1.04
C LEU A 233 15.81 13.43 1.07
N VAL A 234 16.89 12.84 1.58
CA VAL A 234 18.24 13.44 1.54
C VAL A 234 18.67 13.67 0.09
N GLN A 235 18.49 12.66 -0.80
CA GLN A 235 18.79 12.82 -2.22
C GLN A 235 17.99 13.96 -2.84
N LEU A 236 16.70 14.01 -2.57
CA LEU A 236 15.81 15.04 -3.09
C LEU A 236 16.27 16.45 -2.66
N GLY A 237 16.74 16.60 -1.41
CA GLY A 237 17.32 17.85 -0.91
C GLY A 237 18.62 18.23 -1.61
N ILE A 238 19.51 17.26 -1.87
CA ILE A 238 20.76 17.49 -2.61
C ILE A 238 20.46 17.93 -4.05
N ASP A 239 19.55 17.23 -4.73
CA ASP A 239 19.17 17.53 -6.11
C ASP A 239 18.54 18.94 -6.21
N ALA A 240 17.67 19.32 -5.28
CA ALA A 240 17.09 20.67 -5.21
C ALA A 240 18.16 21.76 -5.00
N ALA A 241 19.15 21.48 -4.14
CA ALA A 241 20.27 22.42 -3.92
C ALA A 241 21.16 22.55 -5.17
N LEU A 242 21.37 21.47 -5.93
CA LEU A 242 22.11 21.49 -7.19
C LEU A 242 21.39 22.27 -8.29
N GLU A 243 20.05 22.14 -8.36
CA GLU A 243 19.20 22.86 -9.31
C GLU A 243 19.01 24.34 -8.92
N GLY A 244 19.31 24.71 -7.67
CA GLY A 244 19.07 26.05 -7.14
C GLY A 244 17.58 26.41 -7.03
N SER A 245 16.69 25.42 -7.08
CA SER A 245 15.24 25.56 -7.06
C SER A 245 14.59 24.49 -6.21
N TRP A 246 13.69 24.91 -5.31
CA TRP A 246 12.84 24.01 -4.55
C TRP A 246 11.62 23.50 -5.36
N GLU A 247 11.45 23.97 -6.59
CA GLU A 247 10.38 23.51 -7.46
C GLU A 247 10.50 22.03 -7.79
N GLY A 248 11.71 21.46 -7.84
CA GLY A 248 11.92 20.01 -7.99
C GLY A 248 11.35 19.20 -6.83
N VAL A 249 11.37 19.75 -5.59
CA VAL A 249 10.77 19.10 -4.40
C VAL A 249 9.25 19.21 -4.43
N THR A 250 8.72 20.39 -4.74
CA THR A 250 7.27 20.65 -4.79
C THR A 250 6.64 20.07 -6.06
N GLY A 251 7.37 20.06 -7.18
CA GLY A 251 6.92 19.46 -8.46
C GLY A 251 6.86 17.92 -8.42
N ASN A 252 7.62 17.27 -7.53
CA ASN A 252 7.54 15.82 -7.31
C ASN A 252 6.85 15.47 -5.98
N LEU A 253 5.65 16.05 -5.78
CA LEU A 253 4.86 15.88 -4.56
C LEU A 253 4.63 14.41 -4.21
N VAL A 254 4.57 13.52 -5.22
CA VAL A 254 4.36 12.08 -5.02
C VAL A 254 5.59 11.43 -4.37
N LYS A 255 6.81 11.72 -4.87
CA LYS A 255 8.05 11.17 -4.28
C LYS A 255 8.25 11.71 -2.86
N THR A 256 8.07 13.00 -2.67
CA THR A 256 8.17 13.67 -1.36
C THR A 256 7.11 13.14 -0.39
N GLY A 257 5.85 13.11 -0.84
CA GLY A 257 4.73 12.63 -0.03
C GLY A 257 4.86 11.14 0.32
N LEU A 258 5.32 10.31 -0.61
CA LEU A 258 5.54 8.88 -0.36
C LEU A 258 6.64 8.66 0.69
N GLY A 259 7.76 9.39 0.58
CA GLY A 259 8.86 9.34 1.55
C GLY A 259 8.40 9.74 2.96
N LEU A 260 7.77 10.91 3.09
CA LEU A 260 7.30 11.42 4.39
C LEU A 260 6.22 10.51 5.00
N LEU A 261 5.26 10.04 4.21
CA LEU A 261 4.19 9.16 4.65
C LEU A 261 4.75 7.81 5.13
N SER A 262 5.65 7.20 4.35
CA SER A 262 6.29 5.94 4.70
C SER A 262 7.06 6.08 6.00
N MET A 263 7.88 7.12 6.14
CA MET A 263 8.64 7.39 7.36
C MET A 263 7.73 7.57 8.59
N GLY A 264 6.66 8.35 8.47
CA GLY A 264 5.71 8.56 9.57
C GLY A 264 5.07 7.26 10.04
N LEU A 265 4.63 6.42 9.12
CA LEU A 265 4.05 5.10 9.43
C LEU A 265 5.08 4.13 10.01
N ASN A 266 6.31 4.14 9.50
CA ASN A 266 7.40 3.32 10.02
C ASN A 266 7.77 3.71 11.47
N ILE A 267 7.73 5.01 11.81
CA ILE A 267 7.91 5.47 13.20
C ILE A 267 6.82 4.86 14.10
N VAL A 268 5.57 4.83 13.67
CA VAL A 268 4.48 4.21 14.45
C VAL A 268 4.79 2.73 14.73
N PHE A 269 5.23 1.96 13.72
CA PHE A 269 5.63 0.57 13.91
C PHE A 269 6.81 0.39 14.86
N MET A 270 7.84 1.26 14.74
CA MET A 270 8.99 1.23 15.65
C MET A 270 8.56 1.53 17.09
N VAL A 271 7.65 2.49 17.30
CA VAL A 271 7.10 2.81 18.63
C VAL A 271 6.31 1.60 19.16
N GLN A 272 5.47 0.95 18.33
CA GLN A 272 4.78 -0.26 18.76
C GLN A 272 5.77 -1.36 19.18
N HIS A 273 6.81 -1.58 18.39
CA HIS A 273 7.75 -2.69 18.63
C HIS A 273 8.69 -2.47 19.82
N TYR A 274 9.29 -1.27 19.92
CA TYR A 274 10.35 -1.00 20.90
C TYR A 274 9.84 -0.35 22.19
N VAL A 275 8.71 0.35 22.14
CA VAL A 275 8.21 1.14 23.28
C VAL A 275 6.95 0.54 23.88
N LEU A 276 5.94 0.22 23.07
CA LEU A 276 4.65 -0.24 23.58
C LEU A 276 4.64 -1.73 23.91
N TYR A 277 5.32 -2.56 23.08
CA TYR A 277 5.31 -4.02 23.21
C TYR A 277 6.73 -4.61 23.26
N PRO A 278 7.60 -4.11 24.17
CA PRO A 278 8.98 -4.60 24.28
C PRO A 278 8.96 -6.05 24.82
N GLY A 279 9.62 -6.95 24.08
CA GLY A 279 9.82 -8.35 24.51
C GLY A 279 8.85 -9.39 23.94
N ASN A 280 7.80 -8.98 23.24
CA ASN A 280 6.87 -9.93 22.59
C ASN A 280 7.33 -10.36 21.20
N GLY A 281 8.52 -9.96 20.75
CA GLY A 281 9.11 -10.35 19.47
C GLY A 281 10.27 -11.35 19.57
N GLN A 282 10.70 -11.71 20.77
CA GLN A 282 11.69 -12.76 20.97
C GLN A 282 10.98 -14.11 21.13
N VAL A 283 11.18 -15.00 20.18
CA VAL A 283 10.90 -16.42 20.37
C VAL A 283 11.60 -16.83 21.65
N ARG A 284 10.83 -17.16 22.69
CA ARG A 284 11.37 -17.86 23.85
C ARG A 284 11.90 -19.20 23.34
N GLU A 285 13.21 -19.31 23.18
CA GLU A 285 13.93 -20.58 23.03
C GLU A 285 13.91 -21.41 24.34
N ASP A 286 13.14 -20.98 25.31
CA ASP A 286 13.00 -21.73 26.57
C ASP A 286 11.76 -22.62 26.47
N GLY A 287 12.03 -23.93 26.36
CA GLY A 287 11.03 -24.99 26.20
C GLY A 287 10.11 -25.20 27.42
N SER A 288 9.41 -24.17 27.87
CA SER A 288 8.27 -24.29 28.77
C SER A 288 7.00 -23.93 27.97
N GLU A 289 6.30 -24.96 27.53
CA GLU A 289 4.90 -24.91 27.17
C GLU A 289 4.11 -24.32 28.34
N THR A 290 3.83 -23.03 28.28
CA THR A 290 2.77 -22.46 29.11
C THR A 290 1.48 -22.65 28.34
N GLU A 291 0.67 -23.61 28.80
CA GLU A 291 -0.72 -23.78 28.42
C GLU A 291 -1.39 -22.39 28.48
N ILE A 292 -1.71 -21.83 27.33
CA ILE A 292 -2.62 -20.69 27.23
C ILE A 292 -3.98 -21.27 27.55
N GLY A 293 -4.51 -20.87 28.71
CA GLY A 293 -5.78 -21.37 29.23
C GLY A 293 -6.87 -21.19 28.17
N GLU A 294 -7.66 -22.24 28.00
CA GLU A 294 -8.84 -22.32 27.14
C GLU A 294 -9.89 -21.24 27.42
N GLU A 295 -9.76 -20.45 28.50
CA GLU A 295 -10.74 -19.44 28.87
C GLU A 295 -10.75 -18.19 27.98
N ASP A 296 -9.61 -17.80 27.35
CA ASP A 296 -9.57 -16.62 26.49
C ASP A 296 -10.06 -16.89 25.05
N SER A 297 -10.17 -18.15 24.65
CA SER A 297 -10.72 -18.52 23.34
C SER A 297 -12.26 -18.44 23.31
N VAL A 298 -12.92 -18.61 24.44
CA VAL A 298 -14.39 -18.59 24.55
C VAL A 298 -14.94 -17.15 24.45
N LEU A 299 -14.19 -16.16 24.95
CA LEU A 299 -14.61 -14.74 24.84
C LEU A 299 -14.50 -14.15 23.43
N ALA A 300 -13.64 -14.73 22.57
CA ALA A 300 -13.53 -14.30 21.19
C ALA A 300 -14.63 -14.89 20.29
N GLU A 301 -15.24 -16.00 20.67
CA GLU A 301 -16.31 -16.66 19.94
C GLU A 301 -17.68 -16.04 20.26
N GLU A 302 -17.86 -15.47 21.48
CA GLU A 302 -19.13 -14.89 21.93
C GLU A 302 -19.41 -13.47 21.37
N VAL A 303 -18.42 -12.82 20.75
CA VAL A 303 -18.59 -11.49 20.12
C VAL A 303 -19.08 -11.58 18.68
N ASP A 304 -19.01 -12.73 18.02
CA ASP A 304 -19.42 -12.88 16.60
C ASP A 304 -20.88 -13.37 16.45
N GLU A 305 -21.57 -13.74 17.53
CA GLU A 305 -23.00 -14.20 17.50
C GLU A 305 -24.04 -13.12 17.79
N ARG A 306 -23.66 -11.85 17.93
CA ARG A 306 -24.63 -10.76 18.06
C ARG A 306 -24.90 -10.04 16.75
N GLU A 307 -25.53 -10.72 15.80
CA GLU A 307 -26.28 -10.04 14.74
C GLU A 307 -27.61 -9.51 15.33
N PRO A 308 -28.04 -8.30 14.94
CA PRO A 308 -29.27 -7.73 15.48
C PRO A 308 -30.48 -8.40 14.83
N LEU A 309 -31.28 -9.08 15.66
CA LEU A 309 -32.65 -9.45 15.35
C LEU A 309 -33.52 -8.18 15.22
N ILE A 310 -33.65 -7.68 14.00
CA ILE A 310 -34.76 -6.76 13.64
C ILE A 310 -35.38 -7.21 12.32
N ALA A 311 -36.66 -7.48 12.40
CA ALA A 311 -37.68 -7.62 11.38
C ALA A 311 -37.98 -9.04 10.86
N ALA A 312 -38.95 -9.70 11.46
CA ALA A 312 -40.21 -10.00 10.78
C ALA A 312 -41.23 -10.56 11.78
N GLY A 313 -42.27 -9.79 12.05
CA GLY A 313 -43.42 -10.25 12.82
C GLY A 313 -44.29 -11.19 12.00
N GLY A 314 -44.92 -12.14 12.70
CA GLY A 314 -46.06 -12.84 12.11
C GLY A 314 -46.33 -14.24 12.67
N ARG A 315 -47.12 -14.28 13.80
CA ARG A 315 -48.16 -15.28 14.13
C ARG A 315 -47.83 -16.77 14.17
N GLY A 316 -48.10 -17.35 15.34
CA GLY A 316 -48.57 -18.72 15.44
C GLY A 316 -47.98 -19.52 16.59
N ALA A 317 -48.53 -19.39 17.81
CA ALA A 317 -48.44 -20.37 18.88
C ALA A 317 -49.59 -21.42 18.69
N PRO A 318 -49.74 -22.39 19.59
CA PRO A 318 -48.84 -23.46 20.07
C PRO A 318 -49.51 -24.84 19.96
N LYS A 319 -48.80 -25.93 20.28
CA LYS A 319 -49.46 -27.11 20.94
C LYS A 319 -48.46 -28.03 21.61
N TYR A 320 -48.73 -28.21 22.86
CA TYR A 320 -48.40 -29.24 23.82
C TYR A 320 -48.59 -30.67 23.32
N SER A 321 -47.76 -31.55 23.81
CA SER A 321 -48.00 -32.85 24.50
C SER A 321 -46.77 -33.73 24.24
N GLY A 322 -46.17 -34.35 25.18
CA GLY A 322 -46.56 -35.13 26.32
C GLY A 322 -45.58 -36.26 26.34
N GLN A 323 -44.73 -36.32 27.31
CA GLN A 323 -44.67 -37.27 28.37
C GLN A 323 -44.30 -38.74 28.05
N ARG A 324 -43.22 -39.23 28.74
CA ARG A 324 -42.99 -40.59 29.27
C ARG A 324 -42.55 -41.68 28.30
N ASP A 325 -41.75 -42.67 28.62
CA ASP A 325 -41.20 -43.25 29.87
C ASP A 325 -39.89 -43.99 29.51
N LEU A 326 -38.91 -43.96 30.36
CA LEU A 326 -38.43 -45.01 31.31
C LEU A 326 -38.32 -46.45 30.81
N ASN A 327 -37.13 -47.00 31.09
CA ASN A 327 -36.74 -48.42 31.23
C ASN A 327 -36.51 -49.20 29.89
N GLY A 328 -35.50 -49.94 29.79
CA GLY A 328 -34.72 -50.78 30.67
C GLY A 328 -34.13 -51.89 29.84
N ASP A 329 -32.99 -52.24 30.26
CA ASP A 329 -32.43 -53.61 30.32
C ASP A 329 -32.09 -54.44 29.08
N ILE A 330 -30.79 -54.70 28.95
CA ILE A 330 -30.06 -55.99 29.05
C ILE A 330 -30.20 -57.01 27.91
N SER A 331 -28.98 -57.44 27.47
CA SER A 331 -28.55 -58.73 26.89
C SER A 331 -29.00 -59.03 25.45
N GLU A 332 -28.10 -59.24 24.55
CA GLU A 332 -27.10 -60.32 24.36
C GLU A 332 -26.01 -59.83 23.38
#